data_3c431c90a7174646fc9a24f12e846ea4
#
_entry.id   3c431c90a7174646fc9a24f12e846ea4
#
_cell.length_a   1.000
_cell.length_b   1.000
_cell.length_c   1.000
_cell.angle_alpha   90.00
_cell.angle_beta   90.00
_cell.angle_gamma   90.00
#
_symmetry.space_group_name_H-M   'P 1'
#
loop_
_entity.id
_entity.type
_entity.pdbx_description
1 polymer ?
#
loop_
_entity_poly.entity_id
_entity_poly.type
_entity_poly.pdbx_seq_one_letter_code
_entity_poly.pdbx_strand_id
1 'polypeptide(L)'
;MTQTSAPGKIPVTVLTGYLGAGKTTLLNRILTEEHGKRYAVIVNEFGEVGIDNDLVVGADEEVFEMNNGCVCCTVRGDLIRVLSGLMKRKGGFDAIIVETTGLADPGPVAQTFFVDEDVKARTQLDSVTAVVDAKHILLRLSDSREAVEQIAFADQIVLNKTDLVSEDDLRHVEARIKRINPLAPIHRAQRSNVPLSAILGKHSFDLERITELEPDFLNPAHGEDGHVHDEHCGHDHHHHDHDHVHDEHCGHDHGHHAHGHDHKSDIHDDGVKGISLTLDKPVDGQKITAWLNDLLARRGTDILRAKGIIDVKGENKRLVFQAVHMILEGDFQREWTDKDKRYSRMVFIGRDLDEAELRAGFEATAA
;
A
#
# COMPACT_ATOMS: atom_id res chain seq x y z
N MET A 1 -11.26 44.32 2.49
CA MET A 1 -11.73 43.19 3.32
C MET A 1 -10.95 41.98 2.85
N THR A 2 -9.88 41.66 3.57
CA THR A 2 -9.04 40.49 3.29
C THR A 2 -9.81 39.26 3.74
N GLN A 3 -10.23 38.43 2.79
CA GLN A 3 -10.71 37.08 3.07
C GLN A 3 -9.56 36.30 3.71
N THR A 4 -9.65 36.09 5.02
CA THR A 4 -8.85 35.07 5.69
C THR A 4 -9.36 33.71 5.18
N SER A 5 -8.58 33.11 4.26
CA SER A 5 -8.77 31.68 3.94
C SER A 5 -8.70 30.90 5.25
N ALA A 6 -9.63 29.98 5.45
CA ALA A 6 -9.57 29.05 6.59
C ALA A 6 -8.16 28.41 6.61
N PRO A 7 -7.54 28.27 7.79
CA PRO A 7 -6.24 27.62 7.88
C PRO A 7 -6.35 26.24 7.26
N GLY A 8 -5.51 25.94 6.28
CA GLY A 8 -5.47 24.62 5.63
C GLY A 8 -5.23 23.54 6.67
N LYS A 9 -5.80 22.35 6.46
CA LYS A 9 -5.58 21.20 7.35
C LYS A 9 -4.10 20.81 7.34
N ILE A 10 -3.59 20.36 8.48
CA ILE A 10 -2.20 19.90 8.58
C ILE A 10 -2.08 18.52 7.94
N PRO A 11 -1.22 18.35 6.93
CA PRO A 11 -1.03 17.04 6.31
C PRO A 11 -0.31 16.07 7.25
N VAL A 12 -0.74 14.81 7.24
CA VAL A 12 -0.18 13.74 8.06
C VAL A 12 0.31 12.61 7.16
N THR A 13 1.59 12.27 7.23
CA THR A 13 2.16 11.10 6.58
C THR A 13 2.30 9.97 7.59
N VAL A 14 1.71 8.80 7.29
CA VAL A 14 1.91 7.59 8.08
C VAL A 14 3.10 6.82 7.51
N LEU A 15 4.12 6.58 8.33
CA LEU A 15 5.29 5.79 7.98
C LEU A 15 5.15 4.40 8.59
N THR A 16 5.07 3.39 7.75
CA THR A 16 4.94 1.98 8.16
C THR A 16 6.01 1.10 7.50
N GLY A 17 6.04 -0.16 7.83
CA GLY A 17 6.97 -1.15 7.29
C GLY A 17 7.46 -2.11 8.38
N TYR A 18 7.84 -3.30 7.97
CA TYR A 18 8.21 -4.38 8.88
C TYR A 18 9.47 -4.04 9.71
N LEU A 19 9.70 -4.81 10.79
CA LEU A 19 10.85 -4.64 11.67
C LEU A 19 12.17 -4.65 10.87
N GLY A 20 13.05 -3.68 11.14
CA GLY A 20 14.35 -3.58 10.50
C GLY A 20 14.35 -3.14 9.04
N ALA A 21 13.19 -2.76 8.45
CA ALA A 21 13.13 -2.33 7.05
C ALA A 21 13.85 -0.99 6.78
N GLY A 22 14.04 -0.15 7.81
CA GLY A 22 14.72 1.14 7.70
C GLY A 22 13.83 2.35 7.91
N LYS A 23 12.69 2.21 8.62
CA LYS A 23 11.77 3.31 8.97
C LYS A 23 12.50 4.42 9.73
N THR A 24 13.14 4.10 10.84
CA THR A 24 13.90 5.06 11.65
C THR A 24 15.02 5.73 10.85
N THR A 25 15.66 5.02 9.92
CA THR A 25 16.66 5.62 9.01
C THR A 25 16.01 6.66 8.10
N LEU A 26 14.83 6.36 7.54
CA LEU A 26 14.09 7.30 6.71
C LEU A 26 13.61 8.50 7.53
N LEU A 27 13.08 8.24 8.73
CA LEU A 27 12.64 9.29 9.64
C LEU A 27 13.78 10.25 10.00
N ASN A 28 14.96 9.72 10.37
CA ASN A 28 16.13 10.57 10.65
C ASN A 28 16.54 11.43 9.45
N ARG A 29 16.45 10.90 8.22
CA ARG A 29 16.68 11.70 7.03
C ARG A 29 15.67 12.83 6.88
N ILE A 30 14.38 12.55 7.10
CA ILE A 30 13.35 13.58 7.04
C ILE A 30 13.62 14.69 8.07
N LEU A 31 14.07 14.31 9.28
CA LEU A 31 14.34 15.26 10.36
C LEU A 31 15.65 16.05 10.17
N THR A 32 16.62 15.54 9.40
CA THR A 32 17.95 16.17 9.26
C THR A 32 18.17 16.88 7.93
N GLU A 33 17.40 16.54 6.88
CA GLU A 33 17.52 17.20 5.58
C GLU A 33 16.82 18.56 5.61
N GLU A 34 17.44 19.57 5.01
CA GLU A 34 16.86 20.92 4.90
C GLU A 34 15.69 20.93 3.88
N HIS A 35 14.47 20.91 4.36
CA HIS A 35 13.26 20.98 3.54
C HIS A 35 12.38 22.21 3.85
N GLY A 36 12.80 23.04 4.82
CA GLY A 36 12.14 24.31 5.17
C GLY A 36 10.74 24.13 5.82
N LYS A 37 10.41 22.95 6.32
CA LYS A 37 9.14 22.64 7.01
C LYS A 37 9.41 22.18 8.42
N ARG A 38 8.48 22.46 9.34
CA ARG A 38 8.52 21.96 10.72
C ARG A 38 7.61 20.75 10.84
N TYR A 39 8.18 19.60 11.16
CA TYR A 39 7.46 18.37 11.37
C TYR A 39 7.23 18.12 12.86
N ALA A 40 6.01 17.69 13.24
CA ALA A 40 5.80 16.97 14.47
C ALA A 40 5.88 15.47 14.16
N VAL A 41 6.62 14.74 14.98
CA VAL A 41 6.78 13.30 14.81
C VAL A 41 6.13 12.58 15.96
N ILE A 42 5.25 11.64 15.66
CA ILE A 42 4.62 10.75 16.62
C ILE A 42 5.17 9.35 16.37
N VAL A 43 5.93 8.83 17.32
CA VAL A 43 6.48 7.47 17.28
C VAL A 43 5.63 6.56 18.15
N ASN A 44 5.16 5.46 17.57
CA ASN A 44 4.42 4.43 18.31
C ASN A 44 5.32 3.20 18.44
N GLU A 45 5.89 3.00 19.64
CA GLU A 45 6.79 1.89 19.89
C GLU A 45 6.17 0.83 20.80
N PHE A 46 6.49 -0.45 20.51
CA PHE A 46 6.15 -1.60 21.34
C PHE A 46 7.32 -1.88 22.29
N GLY A 47 7.21 -1.47 23.58
CA GLY A 47 8.19 -1.86 24.59
C GLY A 47 8.31 -0.90 25.76
N GLU A 48 8.74 -1.41 26.92
CA GLU A 48 8.95 -0.66 28.16
C GLU A 48 10.23 0.22 28.18
N VAL A 49 11.02 0.20 27.10
CA VAL A 49 12.28 0.95 27.01
C VAL A 49 12.37 1.61 25.64
N GLY A 50 12.19 2.92 25.59
CA GLY A 50 12.40 3.73 24.39
C GLY A 50 13.87 3.75 23.96
N ILE A 51 14.30 2.71 23.25
CA ILE A 51 15.69 2.61 22.73
C ILE A 51 15.86 3.50 21.49
N ASP A 52 14.77 3.81 20.77
CA ASP A 52 14.85 4.55 19.51
C ASP A 52 14.88 6.08 19.68
N ASN A 53 14.57 6.62 20.86
CA ASN A 53 14.69 8.05 21.14
C ASN A 53 16.13 8.57 21.00
N ASP A 54 17.11 7.76 21.38
CA ASP A 54 18.53 8.10 21.23
C ASP A 54 18.99 8.02 19.75
N LEU A 55 18.18 7.42 18.87
CA LEU A 55 18.47 7.27 17.44
C LEU A 55 17.88 8.40 16.59
N VAL A 56 16.90 9.15 17.11
CA VAL A 56 16.33 10.32 16.43
C VAL A 56 17.18 11.53 16.78
N VAL A 57 18.09 11.88 15.90
CA VAL A 57 19.09 12.93 16.11
C VAL A 57 18.60 14.26 15.57
N GLY A 58 18.40 15.21 16.49
CA GLY A 58 18.61 16.65 16.29
C GLY A 58 17.64 17.37 15.41
N ALA A 59 17.24 18.48 15.88
CA ALA A 59 16.77 19.73 15.35
C ALA A 59 15.61 20.26 16.19
N ASP A 60 15.21 21.49 16.00
CA ASP A 60 14.09 22.19 16.64
C ASP A 60 12.69 21.50 16.50
N GLU A 61 12.68 20.21 16.20
CA GLU A 61 11.50 19.38 15.95
C GLU A 61 11.10 18.61 17.21
N GLU A 62 9.81 18.53 17.48
CA GLU A 62 9.30 17.89 18.69
C GLU A 62 8.90 16.44 18.38
N VAL A 63 9.57 15.50 19.04
CA VAL A 63 9.26 14.06 19.00
C VAL A 63 8.33 13.71 20.17
N PHE A 64 7.22 13.04 19.86
CA PHE A 64 6.23 12.60 20.83
C PHE A 64 6.14 11.08 20.84
N GLU A 65 6.40 10.50 22.00
CA GLU A 65 6.21 9.07 22.21
C GLU A 65 4.80 8.74 22.66
N MET A 66 4.26 7.66 22.12
CA MET A 66 3.05 7.03 22.63
C MET A 66 3.45 5.84 23.50
N ASN A 67 3.36 6.01 24.81
CA ASN A 67 3.63 4.95 25.77
C ASN A 67 2.36 4.12 25.99
N ASN A 68 2.16 3.04 25.27
CA ASN A 68 1.24 1.97 25.71
C ASN A 68 1.43 0.69 24.88
N GLY A 69 1.93 -0.34 25.51
CA GLY A 69 1.83 -1.70 25.02
C GLY A 69 0.37 -2.18 25.08
N CYS A 70 -0.07 -2.78 23.99
CA CYS A 70 -1.27 -3.57 23.77
C CYS A 70 -2.49 -2.94 23.10
N VAL A 71 -2.79 -3.53 21.93
CA VAL A 71 -4.09 -3.76 21.26
C VAL A 71 -4.79 -2.54 20.65
N CYS A 72 -5.08 -2.68 19.37
CA CYS A 72 -5.75 -1.77 18.41
C CYS A 72 -6.65 -0.62 18.93
N CYS A 73 -7.40 -0.81 20.00
CA CYS A 73 -8.30 0.22 20.54
C CYS A 73 -7.57 1.29 21.36
N THR A 74 -6.46 0.95 22.00
CA THR A 74 -5.69 1.86 22.84
C THR A 74 -4.85 2.80 21.97
N VAL A 75 -4.23 2.28 20.91
CA VAL A 75 -3.40 3.04 19.96
C VAL A 75 -4.19 4.19 19.33
N ARG A 76 -5.45 3.93 18.92
CA ARG A 76 -6.30 4.97 18.34
C ARG A 76 -6.63 6.08 19.33
N GLY A 77 -7.00 5.74 20.57
CA GLY A 77 -7.31 6.72 21.60
C GLY A 77 -6.11 7.57 22.00
N ASP A 78 -4.93 6.96 22.07
CA ASP A 78 -3.69 7.66 22.39
C ASP A 78 -3.24 8.58 21.24
N LEU A 79 -3.36 8.13 19.99
CA LEU A 79 -3.08 8.96 18.81
C LEU A 79 -3.98 10.20 18.80
N ILE A 80 -5.29 10.06 19.03
CA ILE A 80 -6.24 11.18 19.10
C ILE A 80 -5.82 12.15 20.21
N ARG A 81 -5.45 11.64 21.38
CA ARG A 81 -5.01 12.47 22.52
C ARG A 81 -3.74 13.25 22.19
N VAL A 82 -2.73 12.61 21.60
CA VAL A 82 -1.48 13.26 21.19
C VAL A 82 -1.74 14.31 20.11
N LEU A 83 -2.49 13.97 19.06
CA LEU A 83 -2.89 14.90 18.01
C LEU A 83 -3.63 16.10 18.57
N SER A 84 -4.61 15.89 19.47
CA SER A 84 -5.36 16.97 20.12
C SER A 84 -4.45 17.87 21.00
N GLY A 85 -3.42 17.30 21.63
CA GLY A 85 -2.39 18.04 22.36
C GLY A 85 -1.54 18.92 21.44
N LEU A 86 -1.07 18.35 20.33
CA LEU A 86 -0.28 19.04 19.31
C LEU A 86 -1.03 20.24 18.71
N MET A 87 -2.31 20.06 18.40
CA MET A 87 -3.16 21.11 17.82
C MET A 87 -3.39 22.32 18.73
N LYS A 88 -3.16 22.19 20.05
CA LYS A 88 -3.30 23.28 21.03
C LYS A 88 -2.03 24.11 21.17
N ARG A 89 -0.92 23.70 20.59
CA ARG A 89 0.36 24.39 20.74
C ARG A 89 0.44 25.67 19.92
N LYS A 90 1.03 26.69 20.52
CA LYS A 90 1.35 27.96 19.83
C LYS A 90 2.59 27.75 18.96
N GLY A 91 2.50 28.08 17.69
CA GLY A 91 3.63 27.98 16.75
C GLY A 91 3.36 27.02 15.59
N GLY A 92 2.48 26.05 15.76
CA GLY A 92 2.01 25.14 14.71
C GLY A 92 3.12 24.30 14.06
N PHE A 93 2.70 23.31 13.32
CA PHE A 93 3.55 22.46 12.48
C PHE A 93 3.08 22.56 11.04
N ASP A 94 3.99 22.40 10.10
CA ASP A 94 3.67 22.40 8.67
C ASP A 94 3.17 21.02 8.22
N ALA A 95 3.60 19.96 8.92
CA ALA A 95 3.13 18.59 8.70
C ALA A 95 3.38 17.72 9.94
N ILE A 96 2.74 16.55 9.97
CA ILE A 96 2.89 15.54 11.03
C ILE A 96 3.35 14.23 10.38
N ILE A 97 4.26 13.53 11.04
CA ILE A 97 4.65 12.16 10.67
C ILE A 97 4.23 11.25 11.82
N VAL A 98 3.54 10.16 11.49
CA VAL A 98 3.18 9.11 12.44
C VAL A 98 3.93 7.85 12.04
N GLU A 99 4.95 7.46 12.80
CA GLU A 99 5.64 6.18 12.63
C GLU A 99 4.88 5.09 13.37
N THR A 100 4.52 4.02 12.67
CA THR A 100 3.94 2.82 13.28
C THR A 100 5.02 1.81 13.63
N THR A 101 4.75 0.97 14.64
CA THR A 101 5.65 -0.16 14.95
C THR A 101 5.76 -1.11 13.76
N GLY A 102 6.87 -1.87 13.71
CA GLY A 102 7.12 -2.82 12.63
C GLY A 102 6.12 -3.97 12.53
N LEU A 103 5.31 -4.20 13.57
CA LEU A 103 4.28 -5.23 13.62
C LEU A 103 2.85 -4.65 13.63
N ALA A 104 2.70 -3.37 13.33
CA ALA A 104 1.38 -2.74 13.33
C ALA A 104 0.70 -2.82 11.96
N ASP A 105 -0.60 -3.08 11.98
CA ASP A 105 -1.51 -2.78 10.89
C ASP A 105 -1.70 -1.26 10.79
N PRO A 106 -1.38 -0.61 9.65
CA PRO A 106 -1.56 0.83 9.50
C PRO A 106 -3.03 1.24 9.35
N GLY A 107 -3.94 0.30 9.10
CA GLY A 107 -5.36 0.58 8.87
C GLY A 107 -6.04 1.36 10.00
N PRO A 108 -5.96 0.94 11.27
CA PRO A 108 -6.54 1.67 12.40
C PRO A 108 -5.99 3.09 12.57
N VAL A 109 -4.70 3.29 12.28
CA VAL A 109 -4.08 4.62 12.29
C VAL A 109 -4.67 5.49 11.18
N ALA A 110 -4.71 4.98 9.95
CA ALA A 110 -5.29 5.70 8.82
C ALA A 110 -6.77 6.04 9.05
N GLN A 111 -7.57 5.10 9.57
CA GLN A 111 -8.99 5.32 9.88
C GLN A 111 -9.24 6.45 10.88
N THR A 112 -8.31 6.71 11.80
CA THR A 112 -8.45 7.79 12.79
C THR A 112 -8.69 9.15 12.13
N PHE A 113 -8.04 9.40 11.00
CA PHE A 113 -8.14 10.66 10.24
C PHE A 113 -9.47 10.84 9.52
N PHE A 114 -10.26 9.78 9.37
CA PHE A 114 -11.58 9.81 8.72
C PHE A 114 -12.74 9.82 9.70
N VAL A 115 -12.58 9.20 10.86
CA VAL A 115 -13.69 8.92 11.79
C VAL A 115 -13.75 9.90 12.96
N ASP A 116 -12.60 10.41 13.43
CA ASP A 116 -12.58 11.35 14.53
C ASP A 116 -12.80 12.78 14.02
N GLU A 117 -13.89 13.41 14.44
CA GLU A 117 -14.31 14.73 13.95
C GLU A 117 -13.31 15.84 14.29
N ASP A 118 -12.68 15.81 15.48
CA ASP A 118 -11.70 16.80 15.89
C ASP A 118 -10.40 16.68 15.10
N VAL A 119 -9.95 15.46 14.86
CA VAL A 119 -8.78 15.15 14.03
C VAL A 119 -9.06 15.54 12.58
N LYS A 120 -10.20 15.09 12.02
CA LYS A 120 -10.63 15.37 10.64
C LYS A 120 -10.79 16.87 10.36
N ALA A 121 -11.22 17.64 11.35
CA ALA A 121 -11.40 19.08 11.20
C ALA A 121 -10.07 19.83 11.02
N ARG A 122 -8.97 19.33 11.57
CA ARG A 122 -7.67 20.03 11.64
C ARG A 122 -6.55 19.39 10.87
N THR A 123 -6.66 18.09 10.58
CA THR A 123 -5.64 17.33 9.86
C THR A 123 -6.23 16.68 8.62
N GLN A 124 -5.34 16.26 7.73
CA GLN A 124 -5.68 15.47 6.56
C GLN A 124 -4.61 14.40 6.36
N LEU A 125 -5.03 13.15 6.19
CA LEU A 125 -4.09 12.10 5.82
C LEU A 125 -3.51 12.43 4.43
N ASP A 126 -2.18 12.61 4.38
CA ASP A 126 -1.44 12.91 3.16
C ASP A 126 -1.15 11.64 2.37
N SER A 127 -0.51 10.69 3.04
CA SER A 127 -0.13 9.41 2.44
C SER A 127 0.26 8.39 3.51
N VAL A 128 0.21 7.11 3.11
CA VAL A 128 0.81 6.00 3.84
C VAL A 128 2.05 5.54 3.05
N THR A 129 3.22 5.67 3.66
CA THR A 129 4.50 5.25 3.07
C THR A 129 5.00 3.98 3.75
N ALA A 130 5.14 2.90 3.00
CA ALA A 130 5.70 1.65 3.52
C ALA A 130 7.18 1.52 3.15
N VAL A 131 8.03 1.29 4.16
CA VAL A 131 9.44 0.93 3.95
C VAL A 131 9.57 -0.58 3.94
N VAL A 132 10.11 -1.13 2.86
CA VAL A 132 10.18 -2.58 2.59
C VAL A 132 11.63 -3.00 2.43
N ASP A 133 12.04 -4.04 3.16
CA ASP A 133 13.37 -4.65 3.05
C ASP A 133 13.40 -5.60 1.85
N ALA A 134 14.06 -5.20 0.75
CA ALA A 134 14.14 -5.97 -0.48
C ALA A 134 14.68 -7.40 -0.28
N LYS A 135 15.60 -7.59 0.67
CA LYS A 135 16.22 -8.89 0.92
C LYS A 135 15.30 -9.88 1.65
N HIS A 136 14.43 -9.39 2.53
CA HIS A 136 13.67 -10.26 3.42
C HIS A 136 12.17 -10.25 3.15
N ILE A 137 11.67 -9.38 2.27
CA ILE A 137 10.22 -9.21 2.10
C ILE A 137 9.52 -10.48 1.61
N LEU A 138 10.10 -11.23 0.67
CA LEU A 138 9.46 -12.45 0.16
C LEU A 138 9.22 -13.47 1.28
N LEU A 139 10.16 -13.60 2.22
CA LEU A 139 9.96 -14.42 3.40
C LEU A 139 8.88 -13.85 4.31
N ARG A 140 8.89 -12.52 4.56
CA ARG A 140 7.89 -11.88 5.42
C ARG A 140 6.49 -11.93 4.84
N LEU A 141 6.34 -11.90 3.53
CA LEU A 141 5.04 -12.10 2.87
C LEU A 141 4.47 -13.50 3.03
N SER A 142 5.28 -14.50 3.40
CA SER A 142 4.82 -15.86 3.65
C SER A 142 4.58 -16.17 5.13
N ASP A 143 5.10 -15.37 6.06
CA ASP A 143 5.03 -15.64 7.49
C ASP A 143 4.41 -14.52 8.34
N SER A 144 4.11 -13.35 7.75
CA SER A 144 3.55 -12.20 8.48
C SER A 144 2.42 -11.52 7.72
N ARG A 145 1.26 -11.54 8.33
CA ARG A 145 0.07 -10.81 7.85
C ARG A 145 0.31 -9.30 7.85
N GLU A 146 1.01 -8.79 8.85
CA GLU A 146 1.30 -7.35 8.98
C GLU A 146 2.16 -6.84 7.83
N ALA A 147 3.14 -7.64 7.36
CA ALA A 147 3.96 -7.26 6.20
C ALA A 147 3.11 -7.10 4.93
N VAL A 148 2.12 -7.98 4.74
CA VAL A 148 1.17 -7.91 3.62
C VAL A 148 0.28 -6.68 3.74
N GLU A 149 -0.28 -6.43 4.93
CA GLU A 149 -1.16 -5.29 5.21
C GLU A 149 -0.43 -3.95 5.00
N GLN A 150 0.81 -3.84 5.47
CA GLN A 150 1.62 -2.64 5.28
C GLN A 150 1.81 -2.29 3.81
N ILE A 151 2.02 -3.29 2.94
CA ILE A 151 2.11 -3.10 1.50
C ILE A 151 0.73 -2.75 0.91
N ALA A 152 -0.31 -3.45 1.32
CA ALA A 152 -1.68 -3.24 0.81
C ALA A 152 -2.20 -1.82 1.09
N PHE A 153 -1.87 -1.26 2.24
CA PHE A 153 -2.27 0.09 2.64
C PHE A 153 -1.41 1.21 2.04
N ALA A 154 -0.22 0.89 1.54
CA ALA A 154 0.73 1.91 1.09
C ALA A 154 0.22 2.70 -0.11
N ASP A 155 0.44 4.03 -0.07
CA ASP A 155 0.37 4.92 -1.22
C ASP A 155 1.71 5.06 -1.91
N GLN A 156 2.80 4.91 -1.16
CA GLN A 156 4.17 4.94 -1.63
C GLN A 156 4.95 3.79 -1.00
N ILE A 157 5.80 3.13 -1.76
CA ILE A 157 6.64 2.04 -1.29
C ILE A 157 8.11 2.42 -1.48
N VAL A 158 8.85 2.47 -0.38
CA VAL A 158 10.30 2.60 -0.39
C VAL A 158 10.90 1.20 -0.30
N LEU A 159 11.29 0.64 -1.45
CA LEU A 159 11.97 -0.65 -1.51
C LEU A 159 13.45 -0.45 -1.17
N ASN A 160 13.75 -0.65 0.11
CA ASN A 160 15.05 -0.36 0.71
C ASN A 160 16.00 -1.57 0.68
N LYS A 161 17.29 -1.31 0.87
CA LYS A 161 18.37 -2.31 0.87
C LYS A 161 18.52 -3.04 -0.46
N THR A 162 18.26 -2.36 -1.56
CA THR A 162 18.38 -2.92 -2.91
C THR A 162 19.81 -3.33 -3.27
N ASP A 163 20.80 -2.81 -2.55
CA ASP A 163 22.23 -3.20 -2.64
C ASP A 163 22.52 -4.62 -2.12
N LEU A 164 21.58 -5.25 -1.41
CA LEU A 164 21.75 -6.57 -0.80
C LEU A 164 21.13 -7.72 -1.63
N VAL A 165 20.57 -7.42 -2.79
CA VAL A 165 19.89 -8.39 -3.66
C VAL A 165 20.29 -8.19 -5.12
N SER A 166 20.16 -9.24 -5.92
CA SER A 166 20.41 -9.16 -7.35
C SER A 166 19.27 -8.41 -8.10
N GLU A 167 19.54 -7.96 -9.31
CA GLU A 167 18.52 -7.30 -10.14
C GLU A 167 17.36 -8.25 -10.51
N ASP A 168 17.64 -9.55 -10.64
CA ASP A 168 16.62 -10.56 -10.90
C ASP A 168 15.71 -10.74 -9.68
N ASP A 169 16.29 -10.80 -8.48
CA ASP A 169 15.52 -10.88 -7.24
C ASP A 169 14.69 -9.60 -7.05
N LEU A 170 15.23 -8.41 -7.37
CA LEU A 170 14.49 -7.16 -7.30
C LEU A 170 13.25 -7.18 -8.19
N ARG A 171 13.36 -7.70 -9.43
CA ARG A 171 12.21 -7.84 -10.31
C ARG A 171 11.15 -8.77 -9.72
N HIS A 172 11.54 -9.89 -9.12
CA HIS A 172 10.61 -10.80 -8.44
C HIS A 172 9.92 -10.14 -7.24
N VAL A 173 10.69 -9.40 -6.43
CA VAL A 173 10.16 -8.64 -5.29
C VAL A 173 9.14 -7.59 -5.76
N GLU A 174 9.48 -6.79 -6.76
CA GLU A 174 8.59 -5.77 -7.31
C GLU A 174 7.31 -6.37 -7.90
N ALA A 175 7.44 -7.46 -8.66
CA ALA A 175 6.28 -8.17 -9.19
C ALA A 175 5.37 -8.69 -8.08
N ARG A 176 5.92 -9.25 -7.00
CA ARG A 176 5.14 -9.73 -5.85
C ARG A 176 4.44 -8.58 -5.12
N ILE A 177 5.13 -7.46 -4.90
CA ILE A 177 4.54 -6.25 -4.32
C ILE A 177 3.40 -5.71 -5.19
N LYS A 178 3.59 -5.64 -6.51
CA LYS A 178 2.56 -5.16 -7.45
C LYS A 178 1.34 -6.06 -7.54
N ARG A 179 1.47 -7.35 -7.29
CA ARG A 179 0.30 -8.26 -7.17
C ARG A 179 -0.56 -7.93 -5.95
N ILE A 180 0.06 -7.51 -4.82
CA ILE A 180 -0.66 -7.09 -3.61
C ILE A 180 -1.23 -5.69 -3.81
N ASN A 181 -0.39 -4.74 -4.23
CA ASN A 181 -0.75 -3.34 -4.39
C ASN A 181 -0.29 -2.80 -5.76
N PRO A 182 -1.13 -2.88 -6.78
CA PRO A 182 -0.81 -2.38 -8.11
C PRO A 182 -0.70 -0.86 -8.18
N LEU A 183 -1.29 -0.13 -7.20
CA LEU A 183 -1.39 1.32 -7.21
C LEU A 183 -0.13 2.02 -6.75
N ALA A 184 0.50 1.53 -5.67
CA ALA A 184 1.60 2.23 -5.02
C ALA A 184 2.86 2.23 -5.91
N PRO A 185 3.42 3.41 -6.28
CA PRO A 185 4.72 3.48 -6.91
C PRO A 185 5.81 2.93 -5.98
N ILE A 186 6.79 2.27 -6.58
CA ILE A 186 7.93 1.67 -5.88
C ILE A 186 9.16 2.53 -6.13
N HIS A 187 9.78 2.99 -5.05
CA HIS A 187 11.01 3.76 -5.05
C HIS A 187 12.16 2.89 -4.53
N ARG A 188 13.06 2.47 -5.41
CA ARG A 188 14.26 1.71 -5.01
C ARG A 188 15.20 2.58 -4.20
N ALA A 189 15.70 2.05 -3.09
CA ALA A 189 16.55 2.78 -2.17
C ALA A 189 17.67 1.91 -1.57
N GLN A 190 18.73 2.58 -1.18
CA GLN A 190 19.79 2.08 -0.33
C GLN A 190 19.86 3.02 0.89
N ARG A 191 19.87 2.46 2.10
CA ARG A 191 19.84 3.23 3.35
C ARG A 191 18.72 4.28 3.38
N SER A 192 17.56 3.93 2.86
CA SER A 192 16.37 4.79 2.74
C SER A 192 16.62 6.10 1.95
N ASN A 193 17.61 6.11 1.07
CA ASN A 193 17.95 7.28 0.26
C ASN A 193 16.98 7.41 -0.93
N VAL A 194 15.89 8.12 -0.70
CA VAL A 194 14.90 8.52 -1.72
C VAL A 194 14.72 10.04 -1.68
N PRO A 195 14.34 10.69 -2.79
CA PRO A 195 13.94 12.10 -2.75
C PRO A 195 12.74 12.24 -1.80
N LEU A 196 12.82 13.14 -0.79
CA LEU A 196 11.73 13.32 0.17
C LEU A 196 10.42 13.75 -0.50
N SER A 197 10.48 14.47 -1.62
CA SER A 197 9.32 14.81 -2.45
C SER A 197 8.62 13.61 -3.07
N ALA A 198 9.27 12.44 -3.12
CA ALA A 198 8.66 11.20 -3.61
C ALA A 198 7.71 10.57 -2.58
N ILE A 199 7.84 10.92 -1.30
CA ILE A 199 7.11 10.28 -0.18
C ILE A 199 6.34 11.28 0.70
N LEU A 200 6.63 12.56 0.65
CA LEU A 200 5.99 13.61 1.44
C LEU A 200 5.20 14.58 0.55
N GLY A 201 4.07 15.08 1.05
CA GLY A 201 3.21 16.00 0.33
C GLY A 201 2.56 15.36 -0.91
N LYS A 202 2.18 14.09 -0.82
CA LYS A 202 1.65 13.31 -1.94
C LYS A 202 0.18 13.55 -2.17
N HIS A 203 -0.56 14.00 -1.16
CA HIS A 203 -2.00 14.25 -1.23
C HIS A 203 -2.79 13.03 -1.76
N SER A 204 -2.34 11.84 -1.40
CA SER A 204 -2.89 10.57 -1.91
C SER A 204 -4.33 10.31 -1.47
N PHE A 205 -4.81 11.05 -0.49
CA PHE A 205 -6.19 11.03 0.01
C PHE A 205 -6.98 12.28 -0.36
N ASP A 206 -6.41 13.18 -1.15
CA ASP A 206 -7.12 14.33 -1.71
C ASP A 206 -7.82 13.88 -3.00
N LEU A 207 -9.15 13.78 -2.95
CA LEU A 207 -9.97 13.33 -4.08
C LEU A 207 -9.80 14.24 -5.32
N GLU A 208 -9.57 15.54 -5.13
CA GLU A 208 -9.35 16.49 -6.24
C GLU A 208 -8.05 16.17 -6.98
N ARG A 209 -7.02 15.75 -6.25
CA ARG A 209 -5.67 15.53 -6.78
C ARG A 209 -5.37 14.12 -7.24
N ILE A 210 -6.15 13.11 -6.82
CA ILE A 210 -5.94 11.71 -7.25
C ILE A 210 -5.85 11.60 -8.79
N THR A 211 -6.63 12.40 -9.50
CA THR A 211 -6.66 12.38 -10.97
C THR A 211 -5.54 13.17 -11.65
N GLU A 212 -4.88 14.07 -10.92
CA GLU A 212 -3.79 14.93 -11.44
C GLU A 212 -2.42 14.32 -11.20
N LEU A 213 -2.22 13.70 -10.04
CA LEU A 213 -0.92 13.21 -9.60
C LEU A 213 -0.58 11.81 -10.13
N GLU A 214 -1.59 11.06 -10.54
CA GLU A 214 -1.42 9.70 -11.04
C GLU A 214 -2.17 9.56 -12.39
N PRO A 215 -1.68 10.19 -13.49
CA PRO A 215 -2.34 10.10 -14.80
C PRO A 215 -2.40 8.66 -15.32
N ASP A 216 -1.43 7.81 -14.91
CA ASP A 216 -1.41 6.36 -15.20
C ASP A 216 -2.15 5.53 -14.13
N PHE A 217 -2.78 6.19 -13.15
CA PHE A 217 -3.59 5.55 -12.15
C PHE A 217 -4.67 4.70 -12.83
N LEU A 218 -4.63 3.41 -12.60
CA LEU A 218 -5.54 2.42 -13.20
C LEU A 218 -5.36 2.23 -14.73
N ASN A 219 -4.17 2.51 -15.30
CA ASN A 219 -3.90 2.14 -16.68
C ASN A 219 -3.91 0.60 -16.80
N PRO A 220 -4.85 0.00 -17.59
CA PRO A 220 -4.94 -1.46 -17.73
C PRO A 220 -3.68 -2.10 -18.29
N ALA A 221 -2.81 -1.34 -18.99
CA ALA A 221 -1.55 -1.84 -19.52
C ALA A 221 -0.54 -2.31 -18.45
N HIS A 222 -0.73 -1.93 -17.17
CA HIS A 222 0.10 -2.39 -16.05
C HIS A 222 -0.47 -3.60 -15.30
N GLY A 223 -1.70 -4.02 -15.58
CA GLY A 223 -2.37 -5.17 -14.93
C GLY A 223 -2.53 -6.39 -15.84
N GLU A 224 -2.38 -6.21 -17.14
CA GLU A 224 -2.36 -7.27 -18.13
C GLU A 224 -0.90 -7.54 -18.55
N ASP A 225 -0.10 -8.07 -17.66
CA ASP A 225 1.03 -8.89 -18.08
C ASP A 225 0.43 -10.18 -18.67
N GLY A 226 -0.09 -10.04 -19.88
CA GLY A 226 -0.28 -11.15 -20.76
C GLY A 226 1.02 -11.93 -20.74
N HIS A 227 0.94 -13.21 -20.39
CA HIS A 227 1.98 -14.16 -20.70
C HIS A 227 2.24 -14.05 -22.19
N VAL A 228 3.25 -13.26 -22.56
CA VAL A 228 3.84 -13.36 -23.89
C VAL A 228 4.43 -14.76 -23.92
N HIS A 229 3.71 -15.69 -24.50
CA HIS A 229 4.27 -16.95 -24.94
C HIS A 229 5.25 -16.56 -26.05
N ASP A 230 6.51 -16.44 -25.67
CA ASP A 230 7.61 -16.38 -26.63
C ASP A 230 7.65 -17.74 -27.32
N GLU A 231 7.27 -17.76 -28.59
CA GLU A 231 7.25 -18.97 -29.47
C GLU A 231 8.65 -19.52 -29.74
N HIS A 232 9.61 -19.30 -28.87
CA HIS A 232 11.00 -19.74 -29.03
C HIS A 232 11.52 -20.57 -27.86
N CYS A 233 10.68 -21.40 -27.22
CA CYS A 233 11.17 -22.51 -26.38
C CYS A 233 11.23 -23.79 -27.22
N GLY A 234 12.05 -23.79 -28.26
CA GLY A 234 12.48 -24.99 -28.93
C GLY A 234 13.46 -25.77 -28.05
N HIS A 235 12.96 -26.67 -27.22
CA HIS A 235 13.81 -27.66 -26.57
C HIS A 235 14.12 -28.78 -27.58
N ASP A 236 15.28 -28.68 -28.23
CA ASP A 236 15.90 -29.80 -28.92
C ASP A 236 16.27 -30.85 -27.86
N HIS A 237 15.48 -31.91 -27.80
CA HIS A 237 15.84 -33.12 -27.07
C HIS A 237 16.86 -33.90 -27.93
N HIS A 238 18.13 -33.73 -27.64
CA HIS A 238 19.16 -34.66 -28.08
C HIS A 238 19.03 -35.96 -27.29
N HIS A 239 18.46 -36.98 -27.93
CA HIS A 239 18.60 -38.36 -27.50
C HIS A 239 20.03 -38.79 -27.69
N HIS A 240 20.74 -39.01 -26.63
CA HIS A 240 21.97 -39.79 -26.63
C HIS A 240 21.63 -41.21 -26.25
N ASP A 241 21.59 -42.06 -27.28
CA ASP A 241 21.64 -43.52 -27.12
C ASP A 241 23.01 -43.89 -26.56
N HIS A 242 23.04 -44.36 -25.33
CA HIS A 242 24.19 -45.08 -24.78
C HIS A 242 23.82 -46.54 -24.58
N ASP A 243 24.27 -47.38 -25.51
CA ASP A 243 24.36 -48.81 -25.32
C ASP A 243 25.30 -49.11 -24.15
N HIS A 244 24.78 -49.68 -23.07
CA HIS A 244 25.61 -50.31 -22.02
C HIS A 244 25.35 -51.81 -21.98
N VAL A 245 26.41 -52.51 -22.28
CA VAL A 245 26.60 -53.96 -22.13
C VAL A 245 26.44 -54.33 -20.67
N HIS A 246 25.60 -55.34 -20.40
CA HIS A 246 25.46 -55.99 -19.09
C HIS A 246 26.68 -56.77 -18.76
N ASP A 247 27.27 -56.52 -17.58
CA ASP A 247 28.15 -57.46 -16.90
C ASP A 247 27.59 -57.82 -15.54
N GLU A 248 27.42 -59.10 -15.29
CA GLU A 248 26.86 -59.66 -14.08
C GLU A 248 27.90 -59.63 -12.97
N HIS A 249 27.55 -59.16 -11.83
CA HIS A 249 27.95 -59.50 -10.45
C HIS A 249 28.14 -58.29 -9.60
N CYS A 250 27.16 -58.10 -8.67
CA CYS A 250 27.42 -57.96 -7.24
C CYS A 250 26.13 -57.45 -6.56
N GLY A 251 25.53 -58.34 -5.76
CA GLY A 251 24.45 -57.98 -4.85
C GLY A 251 24.94 -57.17 -3.67
N HIS A 252 24.33 -56.05 -3.42
CA HIS A 252 24.18 -55.47 -2.09
C HIS A 252 22.86 -54.69 -2.01
N ASP A 253 22.00 -55.24 -1.18
CA ASP A 253 20.73 -54.71 -0.74
C ASP A 253 20.96 -53.42 0.09
N HIS A 254 20.57 -52.29 -0.44
CA HIS A 254 20.32 -51.06 0.33
C HIS A 254 19.08 -50.38 -0.22
N GLY A 255 17.98 -50.60 0.48
CA GLY A 255 16.75 -49.91 0.25
C GLY A 255 16.90 -48.40 0.40
N HIS A 256 17.00 -47.68 -0.70
CA HIS A 256 16.83 -46.23 -0.74
C HIS A 256 15.41 -45.92 -1.17
N HIS A 257 14.61 -45.52 -0.17
CA HIS A 257 13.37 -44.82 -0.44
C HIS A 257 13.70 -43.52 -1.18
N ALA A 258 13.47 -43.49 -2.47
CA ALA A 258 13.47 -42.28 -3.25
C ALA A 258 12.21 -41.50 -2.87
N HIS A 259 12.33 -40.58 -1.89
CA HIS A 259 11.38 -39.51 -1.72
C HIS A 259 11.63 -38.52 -2.85
N GLY A 260 10.84 -38.63 -3.90
CA GLY A 260 10.66 -37.55 -4.86
C GLY A 260 10.05 -36.37 -4.13
N HIS A 261 10.88 -35.43 -3.73
CA HIS A 261 10.41 -34.12 -3.31
C HIS A 261 10.04 -33.36 -4.59
N ASP A 262 8.79 -33.53 -5.01
CA ASP A 262 8.11 -32.51 -5.80
C ASP A 262 8.07 -31.24 -4.93
N HIS A 263 9.07 -30.40 -5.09
CA HIS A 263 9.02 -29.03 -4.62
C HIS A 263 8.02 -28.24 -5.49
N LYS A 264 6.73 -28.58 -5.40
CA LYS A 264 5.71 -27.58 -5.54
C LYS A 264 5.91 -26.68 -4.32
N SER A 265 6.54 -25.53 -4.52
CA SER A 265 6.47 -24.43 -3.60
C SER A 265 4.98 -24.03 -3.51
N ASP A 266 4.25 -24.63 -2.58
CA ASP A 266 3.02 -24.03 -2.06
C ASP A 266 3.48 -22.72 -1.40
N ILE A 267 3.63 -21.68 -2.25
CA ILE A 267 3.64 -20.31 -1.78
C ILE A 267 2.26 -20.16 -1.17
N HIS A 268 2.19 -20.12 0.16
CA HIS A 268 0.98 -19.74 0.85
C HIS A 268 0.58 -18.39 0.27
N ASP A 269 -0.46 -18.41 -0.57
CA ASP A 269 -1.04 -17.19 -1.12
C ASP A 269 -1.74 -16.55 0.07
N ASP A 270 -1.23 -15.40 0.54
CA ASP A 270 -1.76 -14.69 1.71
C ASP A 270 -3.21 -14.23 1.51
N GLY A 271 -3.84 -14.62 0.41
CA GLY A 271 -5.19 -14.25 0.02
C GLY A 271 -5.35 -12.77 -0.33
N VAL A 272 -4.33 -11.93 -0.10
CA VAL A 272 -4.39 -10.49 -0.40
C VAL A 272 -3.89 -10.23 -1.81
N LYS A 273 -4.75 -9.61 -2.61
CA LYS A 273 -4.45 -9.21 -3.99
C LYS A 273 -5.10 -7.89 -4.36
N GLY A 274 -4.54 -7.23 -5.38
CA GLY A 274 -5.14 -6.09 -6.05
C GLY A 274 -5.95 -6.55 -7.26
N ILE A 275 -7.21 -6.08 -7.36
CA ILE A 275 -8.10 -6.36 -8.49
C ILE A 275 -8.45 -5.04 -9.16
N SER A 276 -8.13 -4.93 -10.44
CA SER A 276 -8.45 -3.76 -11.27
C SER A 276 -9.66 -4.06 -12.15
N LEU A 277 -10.64 -3.14 -12.15
CA LEU A 277 -11.86 -3.25 -12.94
C LEU A 277 -12.02 -2.01 -13.81
N THR A 278 -12.46 -2.21 -15.04
CA THR A 278 -12.79 -1.14 -15.99
C THR A 278 -14.15 -1.37 -16.62
N LEU A 279 -14.86 -0.29 -16.92
CA LEU A 279 -16.15 -0.31 -17.62
C LEU A 279 -16.23 0.88 -18.56
N ASP A 280 -16.32 0.62 -19.87
CA ASP A 280 -16.37 1.64 -20.93
C ASP A 280 -17.75 2.30 -21.07
N LYS A 281 -18.77 1.79 -20.35
CA LYS A 281 -20.13 2.35 -20.35
C LYS A 281 -20.31 3.24 -19.14
N PRO A 282 -21.04 4.37 -19.28
CA PRO A 282 -21.45 5.15 -18.11
C PRO A 282 -22.26 4.29 -17.13
N VAL A 283 -22.10 4.56 -15.84
CA VAL A 283 -22.83 3.86 -14.78
C VAL A 283 -24.01 4.67 -14.28
N ASP A 284 -25.02 3.97 -13.77
CA ASP A 284 -26.12 4.59 -13.03
C ASP A 284 -25.63 4.98 -11.62
N GLY A 285 -25.78 6.27 -11.26
CA GLY A 285 -25.28 6.79 -9.99
C GLY A 285 -25.92 6.16 -8.77
N GLN A 286 -27.20 5.76 -8.84
CA GLN A 286 -27.88 5.09 -7.73
C GLN A 286 -27.41 3.64 -7.59
N LYS A 287 -27.28 2.93 -8.72
CA LYS A 287 -26.81 1.54 -8.72
C LYS A 287 -25.38 1.42 -8.20
N ILE A 288 -24.46 2.29 -8.66
CA ILE A 288 -23.05 2.22 -8.20
C ILE A 288 -22.94 2.52 -6.71
N THR A 289 -23.67 3.52 -6.21
CA THR A 289 -23.69 3.84 -4.79
C THR A 289 -24.26 2.69 -3.96
N ALA A 290 -25.37 2.11 -4.39
CA ALA A 290 -25.99 0.97 -3.70
C ALA A 290 -25.07 -0.25 -3.68
N TRP A 291 -24.43 -0.55 -4.82
CA TRP A 291 -23.50 -1.68 -4.92
C TRP A 291 -22.25 -1.49 -4.05
N LEU A 292 -21.61 -0.32 -4.06
CA LEU A 292 -20.45 -0.04 -3.21
C LEU A 292 -20.79 -0.14 -1.72
N ASN A 293 -21.94 0.39 -1.30
CA ASN A 293 -22.39 0.31 0.08
C ASN A 293 -22.68 -1.14 0.51
N ASP A 294 -23.37 -1.93 -0.35
CA ASP A 294 -23.64 -3.33 -0.08
C ASP A 294 -22.34 -4.16 -0.02
N LEU A 295 -21.44 -3.93 -0.98
CA LEU A 295 -20.14 -4.59 -1.00
C LEU A 295 -19.34 -4.32 0.28
N LEU A 296 -19.26 -3.07 0.72
CA LEU A 296 -18.56 -2.72 1.96
C LEU A 296 -19.28 -3.23 3.20
N ALA A 297 -20.60 -3.30 3.22
CA ALA A 297 -21.33 -3.87 4.34
C ALA A 297 -21.06 -5.39 4.48
N ARG A 298 -20.91 -6.12 3.36
CA ARG A 298 -20.66 -7.58 3.36
C ARG A 298 -19.19 -7.94 3.46
N ARG A 299 -18.30 -7.20 2.82
CA ARG A 299 -16.89 -7.54 2.62
C ARG A 299 -15.92 -6.45 3.09
N GLY A 300 -16.41 -5.40 3.77
CA GLY A 300 -15.58 -4.25 4.14
C GLY A 300 -14.41 -4.58 5.06
N THR A 301 -14.48 -5.67 5.83
CA THR A 301 -13.36 -6.16 6.64
C THR A 301 -12.27 -6.82 5.79
N ASP A 302 -12.65 -7.38 4.62
CA ASP A 302 -11.73 -8.03 3.70
C ASP A 302 -11.15 -7.04 2.70
N ILE A 303 -11.88 -5.96 2.39
CA ILE A 303 -11.42 -4.87 1.53
C ILE A 303 -10.55 -3.94 2.36
N LEU A 304 -9.24 -4.04 2.19
CA LEU A 304 -8.27 -3.20 2.90
C LEU A 304 -8.28 -1.79 2.32
N ARG A 305 -8.34 -1.68 0.99
CA ARG A 305 -8.34 -0.41 0.28
C ARG A 305 -9.10 -0.51 -1.04
N ALA A 306 -9.76 0.60 -1.41
CA ALA A 306 -10.27 0.76 -2.76
C ALA A 306 -10.13 2.22 -3.21
N LYS A 307 -9.93 2.40 -4.52
CA LYS A 307 -9.94 3.71 -5.18
C LYS A 307 -10.62 3.57 -6.54
N GLY A 308 -11.30 4.61 -6.98
CA GLY A 308 -11.91 4.59 -8.31
C GLY A 308 -12.30 5.95 -8.85
N ILE A 309 -12.40 6.00 -10.18
CA ILE A 309 -12.90 7.13 -10.93
C ILE A 309 -14.05 6.61 -11.78
N ILE A 310 -15.23 7.19 -11.62
CA ILE A 310 -16.48 6.69 -12.18
C ILE A 310 -17.08 7.71 -13.16
N ASP A 311 -17.44 7.25 -14.34
CA ASP A 311 -18.23 7.97 -15.31
C ASP A 311 -19.72 7.74 -15.05
N VAL A 312 -20.37 8.70 -14.38
CA VAL A 312 -21.79 8.62 -14.04
C VAL A 312 -22.63 9.20 -15.17
N LYS A 313 -23.67 8.46 -15.58
CA LYS A 313 -24.59 8.88 -16.64
C LYS A 313 -25.28 10.21 -16.32
N GLY A 314 -25.18 11.14 -17.26
CA GLY A 314 -25.78 12.47 -17.13
C GLY A 314 -24.94 13.48 -16.36
N GLU A 315 -23.83 13.05 -15.77
CA GLU A 315 -22.90 13.93 -15.06
C GLU A 315 -21.71 14.29 -15.95
N ASN A 316 -21.29 15.56 -15.90
CA ASN A 316 -20.10 16.00 -16.60
C ASN A 316 -18.85 15.97 -15.70
N LYS A 317 -19.03 15.73 -14.41
CA LYS A 317 -17.98 15.62 -13.43
C LYS A 317 -17.63 14.16 -13.15
N ARG A 318 -16.38 13.91 -12.80
CA ARG A 318 -15.91 12.59 -12.38
C ARG A 318 -16.36 12.33 -10.95
N LEU A 319 -17.01 11.23 -10.70
CA LEU A 319 -17.17 10.73 -9.34
C LEU A 319 -15.87 10.01 -8.95
N VAL A 320 -15.14 10.57 -8.00
CA VAL A 320 -13.92 9.97 -7.43
C VAL A 320 -14.25 9.43 -6.06
N PHE A 321 -13.86 8.19 -5.80
CA PHE A 321 -14.03 7.59 -4.47
C PHE A 321 -12.77 6.89 -4.00
N GLN A 322 -12.68 6.77 -2.69
CA GLN A 322 -11.71 5.94 -1.99
C GLN A 322 -12.35 5.24 -0.81
N ALA A 323 -11.83 4.07 -0.46
CA ALA A 323 -12.23 3.37 0.74
C ALA A 323 -10.99 2.87 1.50
N VAL A 324 -11.10 2.95 2.83
CA VAL A 324 -10.15 2.38 3.78
C VAL A 324 -10.96 1.49 4.72
N HIS A 325 -10.87 0.18 4.53
CA HIS A 325 -11.79 -0.79 5.13
C HIS A 325 -13.25 -0.41 4.87
N MET A 326 -14.06 -0.30 5.93
CA MET A 326 -15.49 0.01 5.83
C MET A 326 -15.79 1.49 5.61
N ILE A 327 -14.78 2.35 5.55
CA ILE A 327 -14.98 3.79 5.38
C ILE A 327 -14.88 4.13 3.90
N LEU A 328 -15.97 4.60 3.32
CA LEU A 328 -16.06 5.08 1.94
C LEU A 328 -16.21 6.59 1.93
N GLU A 329 -15.35 7.26 1.18
CA GLU A 329 -15.47 8.67 0.83
C GLU A 329 -15.54 8.81 -0.68
N GLY A 330 -16.40 9.69 -1.17
CA GLY A 330 -16.50 9.96 -2.60
C GLY A 330 -17.20 11.27 -2.85
N ASP A 331 -16.77 11.97 -3.90
CA ASP A 331 -17.36 13.24 -4.31
C ASP A 331 -17.14 13.46 -5.82
N PHE A 332 -17.96 14.34 -6.39
CA PHE A 332 -17.82 14.80 -7.76
C PHE A 332 -16.69 15.82 -7.85
N GLN A 333 -15.66 15.47 -8.60
CA GLN A 333 -14.46 16.28 -8.79
C GLN A 333 -14.47 16.99 -10.14
N ARG A 334 -13.32 17.28 -10.71
CA ARG A 334 -13.18 18.02 -11.96
C ARG A 334 -14.02 17.44 -13.11
N GLU A 335 -14.36 18.28 -14.04
CA GLU A 335 -15.09 17.87 -15.24
C GLU A 335 -14.23 16.98 -16.15
N TRP A 336 -14.91 16.12 -16.92
CA TRP A 336 -14.30 15.44 -18.04
C TRP A 336 -13.97 16.45 -19.13
N THR A 337 -12.79 16.38 -19.70
CA THR A 337 -12.37 17.21 -20.83
C THR A 337 -12.32 16.40 -22.12
N ASP A 338 -12.28 17.06 -23.27
CA ASP A 338 -12.14 16.41 -24.57
C ASP A 338 -10.86 15.56 -24.72
N LYS A 339 -9.89 15.78 -23.84
CA LYS A 339 -8.64 15.01 -23.80
C LYS A 339 -8.75 13.75 -22.95
N ASP A 340 -9.79 13.63 -22.16
CA ASP A 340 -9.99 12.51 -21.25
C ASP A 340 -10.77 11.39 -21.94
N LYS A 341 -10.26 10.17 -21.89
CA LYS A 341 -11.06 9.01 -22.25
C LYS A 341 -12.07 8.77 -21.11
N ARG A 342 -13.36 8.95 -21.40
CA ARG A 342 -14.43 8.70 -20.41
C ARG A 342 -14.66 7.19 -20.27
N TYR A 343 -14.35 6.67 -19.13
CA TYR A 343 -14.69 5.30 -18.70
C TYR A 343 -14.54 5.19 -17.19
N SER A 344 -15.23 4.25 -16.59
CA SER A 344 -15.12 3.97 -15.17
C SER A 344 -13.99 2.97 -14.91
N ARG A 345 -13.25 3.20 -13.85
CA ARG A 345 -12.13 2.35 -13.41
C ARG A 345 -12.00 2.37 -11.90
N MET A 346 -11.69 1.22 -11.33
CA MET A 346 -11.49 1.08 -9.89
C MET A 346 -10.52 -0.05 -9.58
N VAL A 347 -9.88 0.04 -8.41
CA VAL A 347 -9.03 -1.00 -7.86
C VAL A 347 -9.49 -1.31 -6.45
N PHE A 348 -9.61 -2.60 -6.16
CA PHE A 348 -9.80 -3.14 -4.83
C PHE A 348 -8.54 -3.88 -4.39
N ILE A 349 -8.08 -3.65 -3.18
CA ILE A 349 -7.00 -4.39 -2.54
C ILE A 349 -7.59 -5.04 -1.29
N GLY A 350 -7.51 -6.36 -1.19
CA GLY A 350 -8.12 -7.05 -0.06
C GLY A 350 -7.88 -8.55 -0.06
N ARG A 351 -8.40 -9.21 0.98
CA ARG A 351 -8.27 -10.64 1.24
C ARG A 351 -9.38 -11.40 0.55
N ASP A 352 -9.03 -12.54 -0.04
CA ASP A 352 -9.97 -13.52 -0.60
C ASP A 352 -11.08 -12.87 -1.45
N LEU A 353 -10.72 -11.81 -2.20
CA LEU A 353 -11.65 -11.11 -3.07
C LEU A 353 -11.93 -11.97 -4.31
N ASP A 354 -13.22 -12.17 -4.59
CA ASP A 354 -13.68 -12.83 -5.81
C ASP A 354 -13.76 -11.80 -6.95
N GLU A 355 -12.83 -11.90 -7.90
CA GLU A 355 -12.80 -11.00 -9.05
C GLU A 355 -14.05 -11.12 -9.92
N ALA A 356 -14.61 -12.34 -10.08
CA ALA A 356 -15.80 -12.56 -10.88
C ALA A 356 -17.02 -11.90 -10.23
N GLU A 357 -17.18 -12.00 -8.91
CA GLU A 357 -18.22 -11.31 -8.15
C GLU A 357 -18.10 -9.78 -8.31
N LEU A 358 -16.89 -9.24 -8.10
CA LEU A 358 -16.65 -7.81 -8.20
C LEU A 358 -16.91 -7.29 -9.62
N ARG A 359 -16.46 -8.00 -10.64
CA ARG A 359 -16.65 -7.65 -12.06
C ARG A 359 -18.14 -7.68 -12.43
N ALA A 360 -18.83 -8.76 -12.10
CA ALA A 360 -20.26 -8.89 -12.39
C ALA A 360 -21.08 -7.81 -11.67
N GLY A 361 -20.78 -7.52 -10.40
CA GLY A 361 -21.43 -6.47 -9.63
C GLY A 361 -21.21 -5.09 -10.23
N PHE A 362 -19.99 -4.79 -10.67
CA PHE A 362 -19.66 -3.52 -11.31
C PHE A 362 -20.35 -3.39 -12.67
N GLU A 363 -20.30 -4.41 -13.52
CA GLU A 363 -20.99 -4.43 -14.83
C GLU A 363 -22.51 -4.23 -14.70
N ALA A 364 -23.12 -4.77 -13.66
CA ALA A 364 -24.54 -4.59 -13.38
C ALA A 364 -24.93 -3.13 -13.05
N THR A 365 -23.97 -2.27 -12.73
CA THR A 365 -24.20 -0.84 -12.49
C THR A 365 -24.31 -0.03 -13.78
N ALA A 366 -24.02 -0.62 -14.94
CA ALA A 366 -24.14 0.05 -16.23
C ALA A 366 -25.54 0.67 -16.41
N ALA A 367 -25.59 1.86 -17.05
CA ALA A 367 -26.78 2.67 -17.20
C ALA A 367 -27.52 2.43 -18.52
#